data_4c22e1b2912f825d6137aaf869716407
#
_entry.id   4c22e1b2912f825d6137aaf869716407
#
_cell.length_a   1.000
_cell.length_b   1.000
_cell.length_c   1.000
_cell.angle_alpha   90.00
_cell.angle_beta   90.00
_cell.angle_gamma   90.00
#
_symmetry.space_group_name_H-M   'P 1'
#
loop_
_entity.id
_entity.type
_entity.pdbx_description
1 polymer ?
#
loop_
_entity_poly.entity_id
_entity_poly.type
_entity_poly.pdbx_seq_one_letter_code
_entity_poly.pdbx_strand_id
1 'polypeptide(L)'
;MLKTSVTEQNINDVLDSALKRLHKYDGTLDFIVGKKNFSLNFSQLQYLFSKDKYTVFTFSDNKQLQCRITFSSIAEQLHEKEPFLSCNRGIILNMNYVCQANNEVFIMQDGKHLPLRRKDCNELLKKYQDYQFKKLNEEVI
;
A
#
# COMPACT_ATOMS: atom_id res chain seq x y z
N MET A 1 -6.49 -18.05 -5.03
CA MET A 1 -6.47 -18.26 -5.60
C MET A 1 -6.31 -18.49 -6.23
N LEU A 2 -6.21 -18.09 -6.09
CA LEU A 2 -6.06 -18.33 -6.79
C LEU A 2 -5.54 -18.55 -7.58
N LYS A 3 -5.31 -18.90 -7.47
CA LYS A 3 -4.81 -19.12 -8.44
C LYS A 3 -5.14 -18.86 -9.43
N THR A 4 -5.35 -18.37 -9.38
CA THR A 4 -5.92 -18.20 -10.24
C THR A 4 -5.82 -18.34 -11.25
N SER A 5 -5.58 -18.12 -11.22
CA SER A 5 -5.69 -19.01 -12.18
C SER A 5 -5.10 -18.55 -13.50
N VAL A 6 -4.62 -19.53 -14.25
CA VAL A 6 -3.89 -19.31 -15.49
C VAL A 6 -4.76 -18.61 -16.53
N THR A 7 -6.02 -18.91 -16.51
CA THR A 7 -6.98 -18.35 -17.46
C THR A 7 -7.09 -16.84 -17.31
N GLU A 8 -7.02 -16.40 -16.07
CA GLU A 8 -7.06 -14.97 -15.77
C GLU A 8 -5.86 -14.26 -16.35
N GLN A 9 -4.72 -14.92 -16.34
CA GLN A 9 -3.52 -14.34 -16.90
C GLN A 9 -3.64 -14.09 -18.39
N ASN A 10 -4.22 -15.01 -19.12
CA ASN A 10 -4.39 -14.87 -20.56
C ASN A 10 -5.29 -13.70 -20.91
N ILE A 11 -6.33 -13.51 -20.12
CA ILE A 11 -7.22 -12.38 -20.31
C ILE A 11 -6.53 -11.09 -19.94
N ASN A 12 -5.75 -11.14 -18.87
CA ASN A 12 -5.07 -9.96 -18.36
C ASN A 12 -3.97 -9.46 -19.27
N ASP A 13 -3.40 -10.32 -20.10
CA ASP A 13 -2.35 -9.90 -21.02
C ASP A 13 -2.80 -8.78 -21.95
N VAL A 14 -4.04 -8.85 -22.41
CA VAL A 14 -4.58 -7.82 -23.28
C VAL A 14 -4.92 -6.57 -22.50
N LEU A 15 -5.47 -6.74 -21.30
CA LEU A 15 -5.83 -5.61 -20.45
C LEU A 15 -4.64 -4.93 -19.86
N ASP A 16 -3.57 -5.69 -19.61
CA ASP A 16 -2.36 -5.17 -19.01
C ASP A 16 -1.76 -4.00 -19.76
N SER A 17 -1.77 -4.06 -21.08
CA SER A 17 -1.20 -3.00 -21.88
C SER A 17 -1.88 -1.66 -21.63
N ALA A 18 -3.19 -1.70 -21.47
CA ALA A 18 -3.96 -0.50 -21.16
C ALA A 18 -3.81 -0.09 -19.71
N LEU A 19 -3.85 -1.08 -18.81
CA LEU A 19 -3.79 -0.82 -17.37
C LEU A 19 -2.44 -0.29 -16.92
N LYS A 20 -1.36 -0.68 -17.59
CA LYS A 20 -0.03 -0.21 -17.23
C LYS A 20 0.11 1.30 -17.33
N ARG A 21 -0.65 1.92 -18.21
CA ARG A 21 -0.62 3.38 -18.33
C ARG A 21 -1.42 4.04 -17.22
N LEU A 22 -2.43 3.35 -16.69
CA LEU A 22 -3.25 3.87 -15.60
C LEU A 22 -2.64 3.59 -14.23
N HIS A 23 -1.89 2.50 -14.12
CA HIS A 23 -1.35 2.04 -12.86
C HIS A 23 0.15 1.83 -12.92
N LYS A 24 0.86 2.84 -13.43
CA LYS A 24 2.30 2.72 -13.57
C LYS A 24 3.05 2.61 -12.24
N TYR A 25 2.38 2.94 -11.14
CA TYR A 25 2.96 2.77 -9.81
C TYR A 25 2.54 1.48 -9.13
N ASP A 26 1.73 0.68 -9.82
CA ASP A 26 1.34 -0.61 -9.28
C ASP A 26 2.53 -1.56 -9.29
N GLY A 27 2.55 -2.40 -8.29
CA GLY A 27 3.53 -3.43 -8.17
C GLY A 27 2.95 -4.51 -7.28
N THR A 28 3.77 -5.47 -6.91
CA THR A 28 3.33 -6.55 -6.04
C THR A 28 4.25 -6.66 -4.85
N LEU A 29 3.64 -7.03 -3.73
CA LEU A 29 4.35 -7.37 -2.52
C LEU A 29 4.34 -8.89 -2.39
N ASP A 30 5.52 -9.50 -2.42
CA ASP A 30 5.64 -10.95 -2.35
C ASP A 30 6.30 -11.35 -1.05
N PHE A 31 5.72 -12.34 -0.39
CA PHE A 31 6.30 -12.85 0.84
C PHE A 31 5.86 -14.28 1.10
N ILE A 32 6.58 -14.93 1.99
CA ILE A 32 6.32 -16.33 2.34
C ILE A 32 6.02 -16.41 3.82
N VAL A 33 4.92 -17.08 4.16
CA VAL A 33 4.57 -17.36 5.55
C VAL A 33 4.46 -18.87 5.68
N GLY A 34 5.37 -19.46 6.45
CA GLY A 34 5.46 -20.91 6.53
C GLY A 34 5.85 -21.48 5.18
N LYS A 35 4.99 -22.27 4.58
CA LYS A 35 5.22 -22.84 3.25
C LYS A 35 4.35 -22.20 2.18
N LYS A 36 3.62 -21.18 2.53
CA LYS A 36 2.72 -20.50 1.59
C LYS A 36 3.34 -19.24 1.03
N ASN A 37 3.22 -19.09 -0.28
CA ASN A 37 3.64 -17.88 -0.97
C ASN A 37 2.43 -16.93 -1.09
N PHE A 38 2.66 -15.67 -0.79
CA PHE A 38 1.65 -14.63 -0.94
C PHE A 38 2.15 -13.59 -1.91
N SER A 39 1.26 -13.15 -2.78
CA SER A 39 1.55 -12.06 -3.70
C SER A 39 0.36 -11.12 -3.68
N LEU A 40 0.59 -9.89 -3.25
CA LEU A 40 -0.47 -8.89 -3.09
C LEU A 40 -0.16 -7.71 -3.99
N ASN A 41 -1.15 -7.30 -4.77
CA ASN A 41 -1.01 -6.09 -5.57
C ASN A 41 -1.00 -4.88 -4.67
N PHE A 42 -0.18 -3.88 -5.01
CA PHE A 42 -0.12 -2.64 -4.24
C PHE A 42 -1.50 -2.00 -4.14
N SER A 43 -2.28 -2.05 -5.20
CA SER A 43 -3.61 -1.44 -5.22
C SER A 43 -4.59 -2.13 -4.28
N GLN A 44 -4.28 -3.34 -3.84
CA GLN A 44 -5.12 -4.07 -2.90
C GLN A 44 -4.81 -3.73 -1.45
N LEU A 45 -3.69 -3.08 -1.19
CA LEU A 45 -3.24 -2.77 0.15
C LEU A 45 -3.63 -1.35 0.53
N GLN A 46 -4.35 -1.22 1.63
CA GLN A 46 -4.73 0.08 2.16
C GLN A 46 -3.68 0.60 3.13
N TYR A 47 -3.33 -0.20 4.13
CA TYR A 47 -2.24 0.10 5.05
C TYR A 47 -1.84 -1.19 5.76
N LEU A 48 -0.68 -1.14 6.40
CA LEU A 48 -0.21 -2.27 7.19
C LEU A 48 0.52 -1.75 8.41
N PHE A 49 0.52 -2.54 9.46
CA PHE A 49 1.17 -2.14 10.70
C PHE A 49 1.71 -3.35 11.44
N SER A 50 2.67 -3.06 12.32
CA SER A 50 3.29 -4.08 13.15
C SER A 50 2.48 -4.29 14.42
N LYS A 51 2.25 -5.55 14.77
CA LYS A 51 1.57 -5.91 16.01
C LYS A 51 2.28 -7.10 16.62
N ASP A 52 3.11 -6.83 17.62
CA ASP A 52 3.94 -7.86 18.25
C ASP A 52 4.82 -8.54 17.20
N LYS A 53 4.69 -9.83 17.02
CA LYS A 53 5.46 -10.61 16.05
C LYS A 53 4.76 -10.72 14.70
N TYR A 54 3.66 -10.00 14.53
CA TYR A 54 2.84 -10.11 13.34
C TYR A 54 2.86 -8.82 12.55
N THR A 55 2.62 -8.95 11.25
CA THR A 55 2.30 -7.82 10.40
C THR A 55 0.84 -7.95 10.00
N VAL A 56 0.07 -6.89 10.20
CA VAL A 56 -1.34 -6.87 9.86
C VAL A 56 -1.52 -6.06 8.59
N PHE A 57 -2.06 -6.70 7.57
CA PHE A 57 -2.35 -6.06 6.28
C PHE A 57 -3.84 -5.70 6.24
N THR A 58 -4.14 -4.46 5.92
CA THR A 58 -5.52 -4.04 5.70
C THR A 58 -5.72 -3.82 4.21
N PHE A 59 -6.70 -4.48 3.64
CA PHE A 59 -6.94 -4.48 2.21
C PHE A 59 -7.93 -3.38 1.80
N SER A 60 -8.03 -3.19 0.51
CA SER A 60 -8.91 -2.17 -0.06
C SER A 60 -10.38 -2.37 0.29
N ASP A 61 -10.79 -3.60 0.59
CA ASP A 61 -12.15 -3.91 1.01
C ASP A 61 -12.32 -3.85 2.54
N ASN A 62 -11.33 -3.30 3.24
CA ASN A 62 -11.30 -3.15 4.70
C ASN A 62 -11.12 -4.46 5.47
N LYS A 63 -10.88 -5.55 4.78
CA LYS A 63 -10.54 -6.82 5.44
C LYS A 63 -9.10 -6.80 5.88
N GLN A 64 -8.78 -7.60 6.88
CA GLN A 64 -7.44 -7.66 7.43
C GLN A 64 -6.90 -9.08 7.40
N LEU A 65 -5.58 -9.17 7.20
CA LEU A 65 -4.86 -10.43 7.24
C LEU A 65 -3.67 -10.25 8.19
N GLN A 66 -3.60 -11.09 9.21
CA GLN A 66 -2.51 -11.05 10.17
C GLN A 66 -1.55 -12.18 9.85
N CYS A 67 -0.31 -11.83 9.56
CA CYS A 67 0.71 -12.81 9.18
C CYS A 67 1.89 -12.75 10.13
N ARG A 68 2.43 -13.91 10.46
CA ARG A 68 3.62 -13.99 11.30
C ARG A 68 4.85 -13.76 10.44
N ILE A 69 5.09 -12.53 10.11
CA ILE A 69 6.25 -12.10 9.33
C ILE A 69 6.72 -10.79 9.92
N THR A 70 8.03 -10.56 9.91
CA THR A 70 8.58 -9.35 10.49
C THR A 70 8.20 -8.14 9.64
N PHE A 71 7.76 -7.10 10.31
CA PHE A 71 7.37 -5.88 9.63
C PHE A 71 8.54 -5.29 8.83
N SER A 72 9.75 -5.37 9.36
CA SER A 72 10.91 -4.78 8.69
C SER A 72 11.18 -5.42 7.33
N SER A 73 10.93 -6.73 7.18
CA SER A 73 11.15 -7.38 5.89
C SER A 73 10.15 -6.90 4.84
N ILE A 74 8.92 -6.60 5.27
CA ILE A 74 7.91 -6.06 4.38
C ILE A 74 8.21 -4.59 4.07
N ALA A 75 8.60 -3.83 5.09
CA ALA A 75 8.94 -2.42 4.92
C ALA A 75 10.08 -2.23 3.92
N GLU A 76 11.03 -3.15 3.93
CA GLU A 76 12.15 -3.10 3.02
C GLU A 76 11.71 -3.23 1.56
N GLN A 77 10.74 -4.09 1.30
CA GLN A 77 10.20 -4.24 -0.05
C GLN A 77 9.42 -3.02 -0.50
N LEU A 78 8.78 -2.32 0.42
CA LEU A 78 7.96 -1.17 0.09
C LEU A 78 8.72 0.15 0.19
N HIS A 79 9.98 0.10 0.56
CA HIS A 79 10.80 1.29 0.71
C HIS A 79 10.89 2.03 -0.62
N GLU A 80 10.58 3.32 -0.60
CA GLU A 80 10.61 4.20 -1.77
C GLU A 80 9.73 3.71 -2.93
N LYS A 81 8.75 2.88 -2.62
CA LYS A 81 7.78 2.43 -3.63
C LYS A 81 6.52 3.27 -3.51
N GLU A 82 6.25 4.10 -4.49
CA GLU A 82 4.96 4.75 -4.54
C GLU A 82 3.90 3.69 -4.79
N PRO A 83 2.77 3.77 -4.16
CA PRO A 83 2.20 4.86 -3.38
C PRO A 83 2.39 4.76 -1.87
N PHE A 84 3.33 3.97 -1.39
CA PHE A 84 3.47 3.70 0.03
C PHE A 84 4.26 4.77 0.76
N LEU A 85 3.81 5.07 1.97
CA LEU A 85 4.43 6.06 2.83
C LEU A 85 4.54 5.49 4.23
N SER A 86 5.75 5.49 4.77
CA SER A 86 5.99 5.11 6.15
C SER A 86 5.72 6.32 7.02
N CYS A 87 4.53 6.40 7.60
CA CYS A 87 4.11 7.58 8.35
C CYS A 87 4.55 7.54 9.81
N ASN A 88 4.86 6.36 10.30
CA ASN A 88 5.32 6.21 11.67
C ASN A 88 6.05 4.88 11.78
N ARG A 89 6.72 4.68 12.92
CA ARG A 89 7.40 3.43 13.18
C ARG A 89 6.38 2.29 13.20
N GLY A 90 6.61 1.30 12.37
CA GLY A 90 5.73 0.14 12.30
C GLY A 90 4.41 0.39 11.61
N ILE A 91 4.29 1.46 10.82
CA ILE A 91 3.07 1.77 10.07
C ILE A 91 3.45 2.23 8.67
N ILE A 92 2.85 1.58 7.68
CA ILE A 92 2.98 1.99 6.29
C ILE A 92 1.58 2.10 5.71
N LEU A 93 1.33 3.19 5.00
CA LEU A 93 0.03 3.40 4.38
C LEU A 93 0.16 3.57 2.87
N ASN A 94 -0.93 3.30 2.19
CA ASN A 94 -1.06 3.56 0.76
C ASN A 94 -1.74 4.91 0.60
N MET A 95 -1.04 5.86 0.02
CA MET A 95 -1.53 7.22 -0.10
C MET A 95 -2.81 7.35 -0.92
N ASN A 96 -3.11 6.35 -1.73
CA ASN A 96 -4.35 6.35 -2.52
C ASN A 96 -5.59 6.14 -1.66
N TYR A 97 -5.42 5.65 -0.43
CA TYR A 97 -6.55 5.35 0.46
C TYR A 97 -6.66 6.32 1.62
N VAL A 98 -5.95 7.43 1.56
CA VAL A 98 -6.06 8.46 2.59
C VAL A 98 -7.27 9.34 2.29
N CYS A 99 -8.17 9.45 3.26
CA CYS A 99 -9.34 10.31 3.17
C CYS A 99 -9.05 11.73 3.57
N GLN A 100 -8.32 11.89 4.67
CA GLN A 100 -7.98 13.19 5.21
C GLN A 100 -6.57 13.13 5.79
N ALA A 101 -5.88 14.25 5.73
CA ALA A 101 -4.53 14.33 6.26
C ALA A 101 -4.33 15.66 6.96
N ASN A 102 -3.69 15.61 8.12
CA ASN A 102 -3.23 16.80 8.83
C ASN A 102 -1.87 16.50 9.43
N ASN A 103 -1.33 17.42 10.20
CA ASN A 103 0.01 17.25 10.75
C ASN A 103 0.08 16.29 11.93
N GLU A 104 -1.03 15.66 12.29
CA GLU A 104 -1.07 14.71 13.40
C GLU A 104 -1.40 13.30 12.95
N VAL A 105 -2.37 13.16 12.04
CA VAL A 105 -2.85 11.84 11.61
C VAL A 105 -3.21 11.85 10.14
N PHE A 106 -3.11 10.66 9.55
CA PHE A 106 -3.77 10.35 8.29
C PHE A 106 -5.00 9.52 8.60
N ILE A 107 -6.15 9.92 8.06
CA ILE A 107 -7.37 9.16 8.24
C ILE A 107 -7.59 8.35 6.97
N MET A 108 -7.63 7.03 7.13
CA MET A 108 -7.75 6.12 6.02
C MET A 108 -9.21 5.92 5.61
N GLN A 109 -9.39 5.30 4.46
CA GLN A 109 -10.71 5.08 3.90
C GLN A 109 -11.64 4.30 4.82
N ASP A 110 -11.07 3.39 5.62
CA ASP A 110 -11.86 2.61 6.59
C ASP A 110 -12.11 3.35 7.89
N GLY A 111 -11.66 4.60 7.98
CA GLY A 111 -11.84 5.43 9.19
C GLY A 111 -10.71 5.31 10.19
N LYS A 112 -9.72 4.49 9.93
CA LYS A 112 -8.60 4.31 10.85
C LYS A 112 -7.72 5.54 10.86
N HIS A 113 -7.36 6.00 12.06
CA HIS A 113 -6.45 7.13 12.25
C HIS A 113 -5.04 6.59 12.41
N LEU A 114 -4.15 6.96 11.52
CA LEU A 114 -2.76 6.55 11.56
C LEU A 114 -1.90 7.75 11.95
N PRO A 115 -1.29 7.73 13.14
CA PRO A 115 -0.53 8.89 13.60
C PRO A 115 0.76 9.07 12.80
N LEU A 116 1.09 10.32 12.52
CA LEU A 116 2.34 10.66 11.87
C LEU A 116 3.45 10.73 12.90
N ARG A 117 4.65 10.40 12.46
CA ARG A 117 5.83 10.59 13.27
C ARG A 117 6.00 12.09 13.51
N ARG A 118 5.93 12.48 14.76
CA ARG A 118 5.90 13.90 15.14
C ARG A 118 7.09 14.68 14.58
N LYS A 119 8.25 14.07 14.61
CA LYS A 119 9.47 14.70 14.14
C LYS A 119 9.43 15.04 12.66
N ASP A 120 8.76 14.22 11.87
CA ASP A 120 8.77 14.33 10.42
C ASP A 120 7.40 14.69 9.85
N CYS A 121 6.48 15.17 10.68
CA CYS A 121 5.10 15.35 10.23
C CYS A 121 4.96 16.29 9.03
N ASN A 122 5.72 17.38 9.02
CA ASN A 122 5.64 18.33 7.90
C ASN A 122 6.17 17.72 6.61
N GLU A 123 7.24 16.95 6.71
CA GLU A 123 7.82 16.28 5.56
C GLU A 123 6.88 15.20 5.02
N LEU A 124 6.25 14.47 5.92
CA LEU A 124 5.30 13.43 5.53
C LEU A 124 4.08 14.00 4.84
N LEU A 125 3.56 15.11 5.37
CA LEU A 125 2.45 15.80 4.73
C LEU A 125 2.83 16.29 3.35
N LYS A 126 4.04 16.82 3.22
CA LYS A 126 4.50 17.31 1.93
C LYS A 126 4.60 16.18 0.91
N LYS A 127 5.12 15.03 1.34
CA LYS A 127 5.20 13.86 0.46
C LYS A 127 3.83 13.43 -0.03
N TYR A 128 2.86 13.45 0.85
CA TYR A 128 1.50 13.10 0.49
C TYR A 128 0.92 14.12 -0.50
N GLN A 129 1.11 15.40 -0.23
CA GLN A 129 0.63 16.45 -1.11
C GLN A 129 1.29 16.39 -2.48
N ASP A 130 2.59 16.15 -2.51
CA ASP A 130 3.33 16.00 -3.76
C ASP A 130 2.82 14.82 -4.57
N TYR A 131 2.53 13.71 -3.89
CA TYR A 131 1.98 12.53 -4.54
C TYR A 131 0.61 12.82 -5.15
N GLN A 132 -0.24 13.50 -4.41
CA GLN A 132 -1.57 13.86 -4.90
C GLN A 132 -1.48 14.77 -6.12
N PHE A 133 -0.58 15.73 -6.07
CA PHE A 133 -0.39 16.66 -7.17
C PHE A 133 0.12 15.95 -8.41
N LYS A 134 1.08 15.07 -8.23
CA LYS A 134 1.62 14.27 -9.31
C LYS A 134 0.56 13.39 -9.95
N LYS A 135 -0.25 12.77 -9.13
CA LYS A 135 -1.33 11.90 -9.60
C LYS A 135 -2.36 12.69 -10.37
N LEU A 136 -2.71 13.86 -9.89
CA LEU A 136 -3.66 14.74 -10.55
C LEU A 136 -3.15 15.17 -11.93
N ASN A 137 -1.88 15.52 -12.02
CA ASN A 137 -1.28 15.91 -13.28
C ASN A 137 -1.30 14.77 -14.29
N GLU A 138 -1.09 13.55 -13.85
CA GLU A 138 -1.11 12.40 -14.74
C GLU A 138 -2.52 12.10 -15.23
N GLU A 139 -3.53 12.35 -14.41
CA GLU A 139 -4.92 12.14 -14.81
C GLU A 139 -5.38 13.17 -15.84
N VAL A 140 -4.83 14.36 -15.77
CA VAL A 140 -5.18 15.42 -16.71
C VAL A 140 -4.59 15.19 -18.09
N ILE A 141 -3.47 14.54 -18.16
CA ILE A 141 -2.81 14.21 -19.41
C ILE A 141 -3.40 12.97 -20.04
#